data_b08170dfbaed09b81a7bd70c0020ef72
#
_entry.id   b08170dfbaed09b81a7bd70c0020ef72
#
_cell.length_a   1.000
_cell.length_b   1.000
_cell.length_c   1.000
_cell.angle_alpha   90.00
_cell.angle_beta   90.00
_cell.angle_gamma   90.00
#
_symmetry.space_group_name_H-M   'P 1'
#
loop_
_entity.id
_entity.type
_entity.pdbx_description
1 polymer ?
#
loop_
_entity_poly.entity_id
_entity_poly.type
_entity_poly.pdbx_seq_one_letter_code
_entity_poly.pdbx_strand_id
1 'polypeptide(L)'
;MSVLKHTPIEQITLDVEELRASFLSGKTRCVEYRRKQLQQLYYLIQDNETQFIDAINADLGRPAMESDFGEIISIKNEIIDAVKNLHNWAKPERVFGGLAFALHNTSVRKDPKGTVLVLGAWNYPITVQIGPVSYTH
;
A
#
# COMPACT_ATOMS: atom_id res chain seq x y z
N MET A 1 9.43 -28.52 -9.56
CA MET A 1 10.04 -27.35 -8.91
C MET A 1 10.10 -26.25 -9.96
N SER A 2 9.36 -25.17 -9.79
CA SER A 2 9.50 -23.98 -10.65
C SER A 2 10.85 -23.35 -10.34
N VAL A 3 11.65 -23.11 -11.39
CA VAL A 3 12.91 -22.35 -11.23
C VAL A 3 12.55 -20.94 -10.81
N LEU A 4 13.02 -20.49 -9.65
CA LEU A 4 12.87 -19.11 -9.21
C LEU A 4 13.49 -18.18 -10.25
N LYS A 5 12.67 -17.33 -10.83
CA LYS A 5 13.14 -16.27 -11.74
C LYS A 5 13.54 -15.05 -10.90
N HIS A 6 14.82 -14.72 -10.94
CA HIS A 6 15.30 -13.48 -10.33
C HIS A 6 15.18 -12.33 -11.33
N THR A 7 14.68 -11.19 -10.86
CA THR A 7 14.69 -9.96 -11.66
C THR A 7 16.14 -9.48 -11.84
N PRO A 8 16.62 -9.21 -13.05
CA PRO A 8 17.96 -8.66 -13.28
C PRO A 8 18.15 -7.32 -12.54
N ILE A 9 19.36 -7.08 -12.03
CA ILE A 9 19.67 -5.85 -11.28
C ILE A 9 19.43 -4.60 -12.13
N GLU A 10 19.75 -4.67 -13.42
CA GLU A 10 19.53 -3.59 -14.39
C GLU A 10 18.03 -3.24 -14.49
N GLN A 11 17.16 -4.25 -14.49
CA GLN A 11 15.71 -4.04 -14.53
C GLN A 11 15.22 -3.38 -13.24
N ILE A 12 15.71 -3.81 -12.07
CA ILE A 12 15.37 -3.19 -10.78
C ILE A 12 15.75 -1.72 -10.78
N THR A 13 16.91 -1.37 -11.33
CA THR A 13 17.36 0.03 -11.42
C THR A 13 16.40 0.86 -12.27
N LEU A 14 16.01 0.36 -13.43
CA LEU A 14 15.05 1.02 -14.32
C LEU A 14 13.68 1.21 -13.66
N ASP A 15 13.18 0.17 -12.99
CA ASP A 15 11.90 0.22 -12.29
C ASP A 15 11.90 1.29 -11.17
N VAL A 16 13.01 1.38 -10.42
CA VAL A 16 13.16 2.41 -9.36
C VAL A 16 13.22 3.82 -9.96
N GLU A 17 13.90 4.01 -11.10
CA GLU A 17 13.96 5.30 -11.79
C GLU A 17 12.57 5.71 -12.32
N GLU A 18 11.82 4.78 -12.90
CA GLU A 18 10.45 5.02 -13.36
C GLU A 18 9.52 5.40 -12.21
N LEU A 19 9.58 4.68 -11.08
CA LEU A 19 8.81 5.00 -9.88
C LEU A 19 9.15 6.39 -9.32
N ARG A 20 10.43 6.76 -9.32
CA ARG A 20 10.87 8.11 -8.90
C ARG A 20 10.36 9.20 -9.84
N ALA A 21 10.45 8.98 -11.15
CA ALA A 21 9.92 9.90 -12.14
C ALA A 21 8.40 10.07 -12.00
N SER A 22 7.68 8.98 -11.79
CA SER A 22 6.24 8.99 -11.52
C SER A 22 5.89 9.78 -10.26
N PHE A 23 6.64 9.61 -9.16
CA PHE A 23 6.48 10.39 -7.94
C PHE A 23 6.73 11.89 -8.18
N LEU A 24 7.85 12.24 -8.85
CA LEU A 24 8.23 13.63 -9.14
C LEU A 24 7.23 14.32 -10.07
N SER A 25 6.54 13.58 -10.94
CA SER A 25 5.47 14.13 -11.80
C SER A 25 4.27 14.67 -11.01
N GLY A 26 4.16 14.32 -9.73
CA GLY A 26 3.05 14.72 -8.86
C GLY A 26 1.76 13.94 -9.11
N LYS A 27 1.75 12.93 -9.97
CA LYS A 27 0.58 12.11 -10.31
C LYS A 27 -0.12 11.53 -9.08
N THR A 28 0.65 11.12 -8.06
CA THR A 28 0.14 10.53 -6.82
C THR A 28 -0.31 11.54 -5.76
N ARG A 29 -0.18 12.86 -6.01
CA ARG A 29 -0.62 13.89 -5.05
C ARG A 29 -2.15 14.02 -4.98
N CYS A 30 -2.84 13.75 -6.08
CA CYS A 30 -4.31 13.84 -6.14
C CYS A 30 -4.94 12.73 -5.30
N VAL A 31 -5.75 13.10 -4.30
CA VAL A 31 -6.42 12.16 -3.39
C VAL A 31 -7.37 11.24 -4.16
N GLU A 32 -8.09 11.75 -5.16
CA GLU A 32 -9.01 10.95 -5.97
C GLU A 32 -8.26 9.94 -6.85
N TYR A 33 -7.09 10.30 -7.36
CA TYR A 33 -6.24 9.35 -8.06
C TYR A 33 -5.82 8.19 -7.15
N ARG A 34 -5.34 8.49 -5.92
CA ARG A 34 -4.97 7.46 -4.93
C ARG A 34 -6.16 6.60 -4.53
N ARG A 35 -7.34 7.20 -4.32
CA ARG A 35 -8.57 6.47 -4.04
C ARG A 35 -8.89 5.45 -5.14
N LYS A 36 -8.78 5.87 -6.39
CA LYS A 36 -8.99 4.98 -7.55
C LYS A 36 -7.97 3.83 -7.57
N GLN A 37 -6.69 4.10 -7.26
CA GLN A 37 -5.67 3.05 -7.20
C GLN A 37 -5.97 2.03 -6.09
N LEU A 38 -6.40 2.48 -4.91
CA LEU A 38 -6.82 1.60 -3.82
C LEU A 38 -8.03 0.74 -4.22
N GLN A 39 -9.01 1.30 -4.91
CA GLN A 39 -10.15 0.54 -5.43
C GLN A 39 -9.71 -0.51 -6.46
N GLN A 40 -8.79 -0.18 -7.36
CA GLN A 40 -8.22 -1.15 -8.31
C GLN A 40 -7.45 -2.26 -7.59
N LEU A 41 -6.70 -1.92 -6.54
CA LEU A 41 -6.02 -2.91 -5.71
C LEU A 41 -7.01 -3.86 -5.01
N TYR A 42 -8.12 -3.34 -4.49
CA TYR A 42 -9.20 -4.16 -3.94
C TYR A 42 -9.73 -5.18 -4.95
N TYR A 43 -10.08 -4.71 -6.17
CA TYR A 43 -10.58 -5.59 -7.22
C TYR A 43 -9.53 -6.61 -7.68
N LEU A 44 -8.25 -6.21 -7.76
CA LEU A 44 -7.17 -7.14 -8.06
C LEU A 44 -7.12 -8.30 -7.06
N ILE A 45 -7.23 -8.00 -5.76
CA ILE A 45 -7.27 -9.04 -4.73
C ILE A 45 -8.54 -9.89 -4.87
N GLN A 46 -9.70 -9.27 -5.03
CA GLN A 46 -10.99 -9.96 -5.11
C GLN A 46 -11.08 -10.89 -6.33
N ASP A 47 -10.65 -10.41 -7.50
CA ASP A 47 -10.77 -11.16 -8.75
C ASP A 47 -9.76 -12.33 -8.84
N ASN A 48 -8.69 -12.28 -8.03
CA ASN A 48 -7.63 -13.29 -8.00
C ASN A 48 -7.54 -14.05 -6.66
N GLU A 49 -8.57 -13.99 -5.82
CA GLU A 49 -8.58 -14.57 -4.48
C GLU A 49 -8.18 -16.05 -4.46
N THR A 50 -8.80 -16.86 -5.32
CA THR A 50 -8.48 -18.30 -5.42
C THR A 50 -7.01 -18.52 -5.80
N GLN A 51 -6.48 -17.74 -6.74
CA GLN A 51 -5.08 -17.87 -7.18
C GLN A 51 -4.09 -17.54 -6.06
N PHE A 52 -4.39 -16.52 -5.24
CA PHE A 52 -3.58 -16.19 -4.08
C PHE A 52 -3.61 -17.30 -3.03
N ILE A 53 -4.79 -17.84 -2.72
CA ILE A 53 -4.96 -18.95 -1.77
C ILE A 53 -4.20 -20.19 -2.24
N ASP A 54 -4.32 -20.54 -3.52
CA ASP A 54 -3.62 -21.68 -4.11
C ASP A 54 -2.10 -21.50 -4.06
N ALA A 55 -1.60 -20.29 -4.34
CA ALA A 55 -0.18 -19.99 -4.25
C ALA A 55 0.34 -20.11 -2.81
N ILE A 56 -0.38 -19.58 -1.82
CA ILE A 56 -0.03 -19.71 -0.40
C ILE A 56 -0.03 -21.19 0.03
N ASN A 57 -1.02 -21.97 -0.41
CA ASN A 57 -1.07 -23.39 -0.12
C ASN A 57 0.11 -24.15 -0.76
N ALA A 58 0.48 -23.82 -1.99
CA ALA A 58 1.61 -24.44 -2.68
C ALA A 58 2.95 -24.15 -1.99
N ASP A 59 3.14 -22.94 -1.45
CA ASP A 59 4.39 -22.53 -0.82
C ASP A 59 4.48 -22.94 0.67
N LEU A 60 3.40 -22.79 1.42
CA LEU A 60 3.36 -22.93 2.87
C LEU A 60 2.55 -24.14 3.35
N GLY A 61 1.82 -24.82 2.47
CA GLY A 61 0.88 -25.88 2.85
C GLY A 61 -0.29 -25.39 3.70
N ARG A 62 -0.58 -24.07 3.69
CA ARG A 62 -1.60 -23.47 4.52
C ARG A 62 -3.00 -23.79 3.99
N PRO A 63 -3.95 -24.20 4.87
CA PRO A 63 -5.33 -24.45 4.47
C PRO A 63 -5.99 -23.19 3.88
N ALA A 64 -6.88 -23.39 2.90
CA ALA A 64 -7.57 -22.29 2.20
C ALA A 64 -8.29 -21.33 3.16
N MET A 65 -9.02 -21.87 4.15
CA MET A 65 -9.75 -21.07 5.13
C MET A 65 -8.81 -20.17 5.97
N GLU A 66 -7.63 -20.67 6.35
CA GLU A 66 -6.66 -19.89 7.10
C GLU A 66 -6.03 -18.78 6.24
N SER A 67 -5.72 -19.08 4.97
CA SER A 67 -5.20 -18.11 4.03
C SER A 67 -6.22 -17.02 3.71
N ASP A 68 -7.48 -17.39 3.50
CA ASP A 68 -8.56 -16.45 3.25
C ASP A 68 -8.77 -15.51 4.46
N PHE A 69 -8.97 -16.05 5.64
CA PHE A 69 -9.24 -15.26 6.84
C PHE A 69 -8.01 -14.43 7.27
N GLY A 70 -6.83 -15.03 7.26
CA GLY A 70 -5.59 -14.40 7.75
C GLY A 70 -4.99 -13.38 6.79
N GLU A 71 -5.21 -13.52 5.49
CA GLU A 71 -4.58 -12.65 4.49
C GLU A 71 -5.60 -11.93 3.59
N ILE A 72 -6.47 -12.66 2.90
CA ILE A 72 -7.35 -12.06 1.88
C ILE A 72 -8.38 -11.13 2.49
N ILE A 73 -9.11 -11.60 3.49
CA ILE A 73 -10.11 -10.78 4.20
C ILE A 73 -9.45 -9.61 4.91
N SER A 74 -8.31 -9.85 5.57
CA SER A 74 -7.57 -8.83 6.28
C SER A 74 -7.14 -7.69 5.38
N ILE A 75 -6.50 -7.99 4.25
CA ILE A 75 -6.04 -6.95 3.31
C ILE A 75 -7.20 -6.23 2.62
N LYS A 76 -8.28 -6.93 2.29
CA LYS A 76 -9.49 -6.31 1.74
C LYS A 76 -10.10 -5.29 2.72
N ASN A 77 -10.13 -5.61 4.00
CA ASN A 77 -10.61 -4.69 5.05
C ASN A 77 -9.70 -3.48 5.23
N GLU A 78 -8.38 -3.66 5.22
CA GLU A 78 -7.42 -2.56 5.26
C GLU A 78 -7.59 -1.60 4.08
N ILE A 79 -7.75 -2.13 2.86
CA ILE A 79 -7.98 -1.30 1.67
C ILE A 79 -9.31 -0.54 1.78
N ILE A 80 -10.38 -1.18 2.24
CA ILE A 80 -11.68 -0.53 2.46
C ILE A 80 -11.54 0.61 3.48
N ASP A 81 -10.83 0.38 4.57
CA ASP A 81 -10.60 1.39 5.59
C ASP A 81 -9.77 2.56 5.04
N ALA A 82 -8.72 2.25 4.29
CA ALA A 82 -7.91 3.27 3.60
C ALA A 82 -8.76 4.11 2.64
N VAL A 83 -9.59 3.49 1.80
CA VAL A 83 -10.49 4.21 0.87
C VAL A 83 -11.44 5.16 1.61
N LYS A 84 -11.98 4.72 2.76
CA LYS A 84 -12.91 5.55 3.58
C LYS A 84 -12.20 6.73 4.25
N ASN A 85 -10.98 6.52 4.73
CA ASN A 85 -10.27 7.47 5.58
C ASN A 85 -9.24 8.32 4.83
N LEU A 86 -8.84 7.96 3.62
CA LEU A 86 -7.77 8.60 2.83
C LEU A 86 -7.87 10.13 2.83
N HIS A 87 -9.06 10.67 2.60
CA HIS A 87 -9.27 12.11 2.56
C HIS A 87 -8.96 12.77 3.92
N ASN A 88 -9.33 12.14 5.03
CA ASN A 88 -9.06 12.64 6.37
C ASN A 88 -7.57 12.51 6.72
N TRP A 89 -6.94 11.41 6.35
CA TRP A 89 -5.51 11.19 6.59
C TRP A 89 -4.61 12.13 5.79
N ALA A 90 -5.04 12.52 4.60
CA ALA A 90 -4.30 13.45 3.74
C ALA A 90 -4.44 14.92 4.14
N LYS A 91 -5.41 15.26 4.99
CA LYS A 91 -5.62 16.66 5.43
C LYS A 91 -4.50 17.13 6.36
N PRO A 92 -4.15 18.43 6.28
CA PRO A 92 -3.35 19.07 7.33
C PRO A 92 -4.07 18.99 8.68
N GLU A 93 -3.34 18.67 9.72
CA GLU A 93 -3.83 18.65 11.09
C GLU A 93 -3.59 20.00 11.76
N ARG A 94 -4.66 20.63 12.27
CA ARG A 94 -4.51 21.85 13.05
C ARG A 94 -3.89 21.53 14.41
N VAL A 95 -2.87 22.29 14.77
CA VAL A 95 -2.18 22.14 16.06
C VAL A 95 -2.19 23.47 16.81
N PHE A 96 -2.29 23.40 18.14
CA PHE A 96 -2.17 24.59 18.95
C PHE A 96 -0.69 24.94 19.10
N GLY A 97 -0.26 26.08 18.54
CA GLY A 97 1.11 26.56 18.57
C GLY A 97 1.50 27.33 19.83
N GLY A 98 0.66 27.35 20.87
CA GLY A 98 0.85 28.16 22.06
C GLY A 98 0.24 29.56 21.94
N LEU A 99 0.22 30.33 23.05
CA LEU A 99 -0.40 31.65 23.11
C LEU A 99 0.20 32.65 22.12
N ALA A 100 1.50 32.56 21.86
CA ALA A 100 2.21 33.43 20.91
C ALA A 100 1.69 33.27 19.46
N PHE A 101 1.14 32.11 19.13
CA PHE A 101 0.62 31.80 17.80
C PHE A 101 -0.90 31.60 17.77
N ALA A 102 -1.61 32.00 18.83
CA ALA A 102 -3.05 31.80 18.95
C ALA A 102 -3.87 32.45 17.82
N LEU A 103 -3.35 33.54 17.21
CA LEU A 103 -3.95 34.23 16.07
C LEU A 103 -3.52 33.64 14.70
N HIS A 104 -2.59 32.69 14.69
CA HIS A 104 -2.09 32.06 13.48
C HIS A 104 -2.76 30.69 13.27
N ASN A 105 -3.02 30.35 12.01
CA ASN A 105 -3.57 29.04 11.64
C ASN A 105 -2.44 28.01 11.53
N THR A 106 -1.90 27.59 12.68
CA THR A 106 -0.82 26.60 12.72
C THR A 106 -1.33 25.20 12.36
N SER A 107 -0.61 24.53 11.46
CA SER A 107 -0.95 23.17 11.03
C SER A 107 0.28 22.33 10.71
N VAL A 108 0.15 21.03 10.88
CA VAL A 108 1.12 20.03 10.40
C VAL A 108 0.61 19.48 9.08
N ARG A 109 1.40 19.62 8.03
CA ARG A 109 1.13 19.04 6.72
C ARG A 109 1.90 17.75 6.57
N LYS A 110 1.23 16.70 6.08
CA LYS A 110 1.84 15.42 5.75
C LYS A 110 2.31 15.46 4.30
N ASP A 111 3.62 15.44 4.09
CA ASP A 111 4.21 15.39 2.76
C ASP A 111 4.73 13.97 2.47
N PRO A 112 4.46 13.41 1.28
CA PRO A 112 4.93 12.09 0.90
C PRO A 112 6.46 12.08 0.75
N LYS A 113 7.10 11.02 1.25
CA LYS A 113 8.57 10.90 1.24
C LYS A 113 9.15 10.47 -0.10
N GLY A 114 8.36 9.83 -0.96
CA GLY A 114 8.82 9.34 -2.26
C GLY A 114 8.57 7.85 -2.46
N THR A 115 9.43 7.23 -3.26
CA THR A 115 9.42 5.80 -3.53
C THR A 115 9.83 5.02 -2.28
N VAL A 116 9.08 3.97 -1.96
CA VAL A 116 9.27 3.12 -0.77
C VAL A 116 9.62 1.71 -1.21
N LEU A 117 10.56 1.07 -0.53
CA LEU A 117 10.84 -0.36 -0.64
C LEU A 117 10.12 -1.10 0.48
N VAL A 118 9.32 -2.10 0.14
CA VAL A 118 8.67 -2.99 1.09
C VAL A 118 9.38 -4.34 1.07
N LEU A 119 9.91 -4.76 2.22
CA LEU A 119 10.49 -6.08 2.43
C LEU A 119 9.54 -6.89 3.30
N GLY A 120 8.71 -7.71 2.66
CA GLY A 120 7.74 -8.54 3.35
C GLY A 120 8.34 -9.86 3.84
N ALA A 121 7.89 -10.31 5.01
CA ALA A 121 8.18 -11.65 5.51
C ALA A 121 7.33 -12.70 4.78
N TRP A 122 7.86 -13.91 4.67
CA TRP A 122 7.21 -14.99 3.88
C TRP A 122 6.06 -15.70 4.60
N ASN A 123 5.88 -15.47 5.90
CA ASN A 123 4.85 -16.15 6.69
C ASN A 123 3.42 -15.63 6.45
N TYR A 124 3.27 -14.35 6.03
CA TYR A 124 2.02 -13.74 5.59
C TYR A 124 2.28 -12.91 4.32
N PRO A 125 2.62 -13.58 3.19
CA PRO A 125 3.22 -12.91 2.03
C PRO A 125 2.32 -11.84 1.41
N ILE A 126 1.01 -12.03 1.39
CA ILE A 126 0.09 -11.05 0.80
C ILE A 126 -0.09 -9.84 1.74
N THR A 127 -0.43 -10.08 2.99
CA THR A 127 -0.72 -9.02 3.96
C THR A 127 0.49 -8.13 4.21
N VAL A 128 1.68 -8.71 4.45
CA VAL A 128 2.85 -7.90 4.82
C VAL A 128 3.51 -7.18 3.64
N GLN A 129 3.17 -7.53 2.40
CA GLN A 129 3.64 -6.83 1.21
C GLN A 129 2.62 -5.79 0.72
N ILE A 130 1.33 -6.14 0.66
CA ILE A 130 0.28 -5.27 0.13
C ILE A 130 -0.23 -4.30 1.19
N GLY A 131 -0.30 -4.72 2.46
CA GLY A 131 -0.73 -3.85 3.56
C GLY A 131 0.03 -2.52 3.60
N PRO A 132 1.38 -2.50 3.67
CA PRO A 132 2.14 -1.25 3.63
C PRO A 132 1.84 -0.37 2.41
N VAL A 133 1.55 -0.96 1.25
CA VAL A 133 1.17 -0.22 0.04
C VAL A 133 -0.18 0.48 0.22
N SER A 134 -1.11 -0.12 0.95
CA SER A 134 -2.46 0.44 1.12
C SER A 134 -2.51 1.68 2.02
N TYR A 135 -1.56 1.87 2.95
CA TYR A 135 -1.54 2.99 3.91
C TYR A 135 -0.30 3.90 3.81
N THR A 136 0.61 3.69 2.87
CA THR A 136 1.76 4.59 2.62
C THR A 136 1.43 5.76 1.68
N HIS A 137 0.17 6.11 1.57
CA HIS A 137 -0.29 7.20 0.67
C HIS A 137 -0.24 8.58 1.29
#